data_b58cde7db8d4e794559578222ee3c784
#
_entry.id   b58cde7db8d4e794559578222ee3c784
#
_cell.length_a   1.000
_cell.length_b   1.000
_cell.length_c   1.000
_cell.angle_alpha   90.00
_cell.angle_beta   90.00
_cell.angle_gamma   90.00
#
_symmetry.space_group_name_H-M   'P 1'
#
loop_
_entity.id
_entity.type
_entity.pdbx_description
1 polymer ?
#
loop_
_entity_poly.entity_id
_entity_poly.type
_entity_poly.pdbx_seq_one_letter_code
_entity_poly.pdbx_strand_id
1 'polypeptide(L)'
;DYWGTDVVAFNVDRGHEVLTVTGTSLVDTQQADDPEDGTWDDVAYASTTMADHLAHNRYTAPGPDLLKIARGLVGERPLQTARRIMATTHESLRYVRGVTSVHTSANEAYADGVGVCQDFAHMALALAKSVRLPSRYVSGYFHPEEDATIGEEVHGESHAWVEVWTGKWWGYDPTNDCPVGERHVAVGRGRDYADVPPVKGIYAGNAENTMRVVVRMTRTH
;
A
#
# COMPACT_ATOMS: atom_id res chain seq x y z
N ASP A 1 4.06 13.77 -9.50
CA ASP A 1 5.03 13.89 -8.41
C ASP A 1 6.31 13.07 -8.70
N TYR A 2 7.19 12.98 -7.71
CA TYR A 2 8.45 12.22 -7.81
C TYR A 2 8.24 10.72 -8.10
N TRP A 3 7.15 10.16 -7.59
CA TRP A 3 6.85 8.73 -7.71
C TRP A 3 6.09 8.36 -8.99
N GLY A 4 5.83 9.35 -9.86
CA GLY A 4 5.06 9.16 -11.09
C GLY A 4 3.54 9.19 -10.87
N THR A 5 3.08 9.62 -9.70
CA THR A 5 1.65 9.79 -9.43
C THR A 5 1.17 11.13 -9.99
N ASP A 6 0.07 11.12 -10.73
CA ASP A 6 -0.60 12.32 -11.19
C ASP A 6 -1.21 13.07 -10.00
N VAL A 7 -0.90 14.36 -9.89
CA VAL A 7 -1.34 15.22 -8.79
C VAL A 7 -2.09 16.43 -9.35
N VAL A 8 -3.30 16.65 -8.87
CA VAL A 8 -4.07 17.87 -9.15
C VAL A 8 -3.92 18.81 -7.95
N ALA A 9 -3.34 19.98 -8.18
CA ALA A 9 -3.23 21.04 -7.18
C ALA A 9 -4.25 22.15 -7.48
N PHE A 10 -4.96 22.60 -6.46
CA PHE A 10 -5.88 23.72 -6.55
C PHE A 10 -5.88 24.56 -5.29
N ASN A 11 -6.38 25.78 -5.37
CA ASN A 11 -6.53 26.70 -4.24
C ASN A 11 -7.97 27.21 -4.15
N VAL A 12 -8.44 27.41 -2.92
CA VAL A 12 -9.77 27.98 -2.63
C VAL A 12 -9.58 29.21 -1.75
N ASP A 13 -9.64 30.39 -2.36
CA ASP A 13 -9.33 31.66 -1.68
C ASP A 13 -10.49 32.23 -0.83
N ARG A 14 -11.67 31.61 -0.93
CA ARG A 14 -12.85 32.06 -0.19
C ARG A 14 -13.10 31.19 1.03
N GLY A 15 -13.55 31.81 2.11
CA GLY A 15 -14.00 31.07 3.29
C GLY A 15 -15.14 30.11 2.91
N HIS A 16 -15.07 28.88 3.39
CA HIS A 16 -16.06 27.84 3.15
C HIS A 16 -16.16 26.93 4.39
N GLU A 17 -17.33 26.37 4.58
CA GLU A 17 -17.59 25.38 5.63
C GLU A 17 -17.44 23.95 5.13
N VAL A 18 -17.63 23.75 3.83
CA VAL A 18 -17.55 22.43 3.18
C VAL A 18 -16.77 22.57 1.87
N LEU A 19 -15.84 21.67 1.65
CA LEU A 19 -15.16 21.47 0.38
C LEU A 19 -15.41 20.03 -0.09
N THR A 20 -16.01 19.90 -1.27
CA THR A 20 -16.20 18.59 -1.91
C THR A 20 -15.32 18.50 -3.14
N VAL A 21 -14.49 17.46 -3.18
CA VAL A 21 -13.67 17.13 -4.35
C VAL A 21 -14.17 15.80 -4.90
N THR A 22 -14.53 15.78 -6.18
CA THR A 22 -14.98 14.57 -6.86
C THR A 22 -14.04 14.26 -8.01
N GLY A 23 -13.47 13.07 -8.01
CA GLY A 23 -12.70 12.50 -9.13
C GLY A 23 -13.50 11.36 -9.76
N THR A 24 -13.54 11.32 -11.07
CA THR A 24 -14.11 10.19 -11.82
C THR A 24 -13.10 9.71 -12.84
N SER A 25 -12.86 8.39 -12.87
CA SER A 25 -11.91 7.76 -13.77
C SER A 25 -12.50 6.49 -14.38
N LEU A 26 -12.18 6.23 -15.62
CA LEU A 26 -12.37 4.94 -16.27
C LEU A 26 -10.99 4.26 -16.32
N VAL A 27 -10.91 3.05 -15.81
CA VAL A 27 -9.65 2.32 -15.72
C VAL A 27 -9.82 0.91 -16.28
N ASP A 28 -8.82 0.45 -17.00
CA ASP A 28 -8.69 -0.96 -17.38
C ASP A 28 -7.80 -1.64 -16.35
N THR A 29 -8.34 -2.67 -15.70
CA THR A 29 -7.58 -3.53 -14.80
C THR A 29 -7.28 -4.84 -15.49
N GLN A 30 -6.15 -5.43 -15.14
CA GLN A 30 -5.71 -6.70 -15.71
C GLN A 30 -5.25 -7.62 -14.59
N GLN A 31 -5.41 -8.92 -14.83
CA GLN A 31 -4.77 -9.91 -13.99
C GLN A 31 -3.25 -9.68 -14.03
N ALA A 32 -2.61 -9.63 -12.87
CA ALA A 32 -1.17 -9.51 -12.83
C ALA A 32 -0.50 -10.72 -13.47
N ASP A 33 0.61 -10.48 -14.15
CA ASP A 33 1.49 -11.56 -14.62
C ASP A 33 2.02 -12.38 -13.44
N ASP A 34 2.39 -13.63 -13.73
CA ASP A 34 3.14 -14.43 -12.77
C ASP A 34 4.41 -13.71 -12.32
N PRO A 35 4.76 -13.79 -11.02
CA PRO A 35 5.96 -13.15 -10.51
C PRO A 35 7.22 -13.75 -11.14
N GLU A 36 8.16 -12.92 -11.50
CA GLU A 36 9.48 -13.36 -11.92
C GLU A 36 10.32 -13.76 -10.70
N ASP A 37 10.98 -14.90 -10.79
CA ASP A 37 11.85 -15.40 -9.73
C ASP A 37 13.32 -15.09 -10.06
N GLY A 38 13.71 -13.85 -9.90
CA GLY A 38 15.09 -13.37 -10.04
C GLY A 38 16.04 -13.98 -9.00
N THR A 39 17.30 -13.65 -9.11
CA THR A 39 18.33 -14.04 -8.15
C THR A 39 18.61 -12.94 -7.13
N TRP A 40 19.32 -13.27 -6.03
CA TRP A 40 19.79 -12.25 -5.09
C TRP A 40 20.81 -11.29 -5.73
N ASP A 41 21.55 -11.73 -6.76
CA ASP A 41 22.45 -10.86 -7.52
C ASP A 41 21.67 -9.85 -8.36
N ASP A 42 20.53 -10.25 -8.96
CA ASP A 42 19.62 -9.33 -9.65
C ASP A 42 19.05 -8.28 -8.69
N VAL A 43 18.65 -8.70 -7.50
CA VAL A 43 18.17 -7.79 -6.45
C VAL A 43 19.27 -6.83 -6.01
N ALA A 44 20.49 -7.33 -5.80
CA ALA A 44 21.63 -6.49 -5.43
C ALA A 44 21.94 -5.46 -6.51
N TYR A 45 21.89 -5.85 -7.78
CA TYR A 45 22.07 -4.94 -8.90
C TYR A 45 20.96 -3.87 -8.97
N ALA A 46 19.69 -4.29 -8.90
CA ALA A 46 18.54 -3.36 -8.89
C ALA A 46 18.61 -2.38 -7.72
N SER A 47 19.10 -2.81 -6.57
CA SER A 47 19.27 -1.99 -5.37
C SER A 47 20.19 -0.80 -5.56
N THR A 48 21.08 -0.81 -6.55
CA THR A 48 21.97 0.32 -6.87
C THR A 48 21.21 1.54 -7.40
N THR A 49 20.06 1.33 -8.03
CA THR A 49 19.20 2.38 -8.58
C THR A 49 17.88 2.56 -7.83
N MET A 50 17.58 1.66 -6.89
CA MET A 50 16.33 1.63 -6.13
C MET A 50 16.52 1.97 -4.64
N ALA A 51 17.45 2.87 -4.33
CA ALA A 51 17.78 3.23 -2.93
C ALA A 51 16.56 3.72 -2.14
N ASP A 52 15.67 4.49 -2.75
CA ASP A 52 14.45 4.99 -2.11
C ASP A 52 13.48 3.89 -1.71
N HIS A 53 13.44 2.80 -2.50
CA HIS A 53 12.61 1.63 -2.22
C HIS A 53 13.19 0.71 -1.14
N LEU A 54 14.41 0.97 -0.68
CA LEU A 54 15.08 0.29 0.43
C LEU A 54 15.12 1.14 1.71
N ALA A 55 14.83 2.44 1.60
CA ALA A 55 14.89 3.34 2.73
C ALA A 55 13.74 3.09 3.70
N HIS A 56 14.08 2.95 4.97
CA HIS A 56 13.10 2.98 6.06
C HIS A 56 12.76 4.41 6.45
N ASN A 57 11.57 4.59 6.98
CA ASN A 57 11.14 5.82 7.62
C ASN A 57 10.37 5.51 8.90
N ARG A 58 9.70 6.52 9.48
CA ARG A 58 8.98 6.36 10.76
C ARG A 58 7.91 5.25 10.75
N TYR A 59 7.30 4.95 9.59
CA TYR A 59 6.25 3.93 9.47
C TYR A 59 6.82 2.52 9.31
N THR A 60 7.95 2.41 8.62
CA THR A 60 8.54 1.13 8.20
C THR A 60 9.88 0.83 8.88
N ALA A 61 10.37 1.70 9.78
CA ALA A 61 11.59 1.42 10.54
C ALA A 61 11.36 0.22 11.48
N PRO A 62 12.08 -0.90 11.30
CA PRO A 62 11.84 -2.12 12.07
C PRO A 62 12.43 -2.01 13.49
N GLY A 63 11.69 -2.47 14.47
CA GLY A 63 12.22 -2.77 15.80
C GLY A 63 12.96 -4.11 15.83
N PRO A 64 13.53 -4.49 17.00
CA PRO A 64 14.30 -5.72 17.15
C PRO A 64 13.53 -6.98 16.75
N ASP A 65 12.23 -7.05 17.07
CA ASP A 65 11.40 -8.20 16.79
C ASP A 65 11.14 -8.35 15.29
N LEU A 66 10.76 -7.28 14.59
CA LEU A 66 10.60 -7.31 13.13
C LEU A 66 11.90 -7.61 12.40
N LEU A 67 13.05 -7.09 12.88
CA LEU A 67 14.36 -7.45 12.35
C LEU A 67 14.70 -8.94 12.52
N LYS A 68 14.36 -9.51 13.67
CA LYS A 68 14.55 -10.94 13.93
C LYS A 68 13.69 -11.79 13.02
N ILE A 69 12.42 -11.42 12.87
CA ILE A 69 11.49 -12.08 11.96
C ILE A 69 12.03 -12.01 10.53
N ALA A 70 12.32 -10.81 10.02
CA ALA A 70 12.79 -10.62 8.66
C ALA A 70 13.98 -11.49 8.29
N ARG A 71 14.98 -11.57 9.18
CA ARG A 71 16.16 -12.44 8.98
C ARG A 71 15.82 -13.92 8.89
N GLY A 72 14.81 -14.38 9.65
CA GLY A 72 14.34 -15.77 9.61
C GLY A 72 13.57 -16.14 8.34
N LEU A 73 13.07 -15.13 7.59
CA LEU A 73 12.29 -15.34 6.37
C LEU A 73 13.12 -15.46 5.10
N VAL A 74 14.41 -15.13 5.16
CA VAL A 74 15.31 -15.19 4.00
C VAL A 74 15.39 -16.61 3.46
N GLY A 75 15.08 -16.77 2.18
CA GLY A 75 15.16 -18.01 1.45
C GLY A 75 16.24 -17.98 0.36
N GLU A 76 16.34 -19.08 -0.37
CA GLU A 76 17.30 -19.22 -1.46
C GLU A 76 17.04 -18.23 -2.61
N ARG A 77 15.78 -17.85 -2.80
CA ARG A 77 15.33 -16.96 -3.87
C ARG A 77 14.56 -15.75 -3.32
N PRO A 78 14.65 -14.57 -3.99
CA PRO A 78 13.95 -13.38 -3.60
C PRO A 78 12.42 -13.58 -3.54
N LEU A 79 11.82 -14.23 -4.53
CA LEU A 79 10.38 -14.48 -4.57
C LEU A 79 9.93 -15.38 -3.39
N GLN A 80 10.71 -16.40 -3.04
CA GLN A 80 10.41 -17.23 -1.88
C GLN A 80 10.41 -16.41 -0.59
N THR A 81 11.39 -15.51 -0.44
CA THR A 81 11.47 -14.59 0.69
C THR A 81 10.27 -13.65 0.71
N ALA A 82 9.92 -13.04 -0.42
CA ALA A 82 8.78 -12.15 -0.53
C ALA A 82 7.46 -12.85 -0.13
N ARG A 83 7.21 -14.06 -0.64
CA ARG A 83 6.02 -14.86 -0.27
C ARG A 83 5.95 -15.16 1.23
N ARG A 84 7.08 -15.53 1.85
CA ARG A 84 7.15 -15.76 3.30
C ARG A 84 6.83 -14.48 4.09
N ILE A 85 7.32 -13.32 3.62
CA ILE A 85 7.02 -12.02 4.22
C ILE A 85 5.52 -11.73 4.16
N MET A 86 4.88 -11.95 3.01
CA MET A 86 3.43 -11.70 2.86
C MET A 86 2.61 -12.61 3.79
N ALA A 87 2.88 -13.90 3.79
CA ALA A 87 2.21 -14.86 4.68
C ALA A 87 2.42 -14.49 6.15
N THR A 88 3.67 -14.21 6.55
CA THR A 88 3.97 -13.81 7.95
C THR A 88 3.25 -12.52 8.32
N THR A 89 3.16 -11.54 7.43
CA THR A 89 2.44 -10.29 7.69
C THR A 89 0.95 -10.56 7.87
N HIS A 90 0.34 -11.35 6.99
CA HIS A 90 -1.06 -11.74 7.07
C HIS A 90 -1.39 -12.46 8.39
N GLU A 91 -0.55 -13.43 8.77
CA GLU A 91 -0.73 -14.22 10.00
C GLU A 91 -0.47 -13.43 11.28
N SER A 92 0.34 -12.37 11.23
CA SER A 92 0.71 -11.56 12.40
C SER A 92 -0.33 -10.53 12.80
N LEU A 93 -1.20 -10.12 11.90
CA LEU A 93 -2.16 -9.04 12.13
C LEU A 93 -3.59 -9.51 11.89
N ARG A 94 -4.49 -9.13 12.78
CA ARG A 94 -5.92 -9.27 12.59
C ARG A 94 -6.51 -7.96 12.08
N TYR A 95 -7.28 -8.00 11.00
CA TYR A 95 -7.92 -6.82 10.44
C TYR A 95 -9.02 -6.29 11.38
N VAL A 96 -8.88 -5.05 11.85
CA VAL A 96 -9.88 -4.39 12.71
C VAL A 96 -9.95 -2.91 12.32
N ARG A 97 -11.13 -2.46 11.91
CA ARG A 97 -11.35 -1.05 11.54
C ARG A 97 -11.36 -0.14 12.78
N GLY A 98 -10.75 1.04 12.65
CA GLY A 98 -10.84 2.10 13.63
C GLY A 98 -9.96 1.92 14.88
N VAL A 99 -9.09 0.89 14.92
CA VAL A 99 -8.18 0.66 16.05
C VAL A 99 -6.82 1.32 15.87
N THR A 100 -6.45 1.65 14.64
CA THR A 100 -5.20 2.31 14.29
C THR A 100 -5.46 3.67 13.67
N SER A 101 -4.45 4.51 13.64
CA SER A 101 -4.47 5.82 13.00
C SER A 101 -3.54 5.83 11.79
N VAL A 102 -3.68 6.84 10.93
CA VAL A 102 -2.76 7.05 9.79
C VAL A 102 -1.30 7.28 10.21
N HIS A 103 -1.03 7.36 11.50
CA HIS A 103 0.31 7.54 12.06
C HIS A 103 0.91 6.28 12.66
N THR A 104 0.14 5.18 12.72
CA THR A 104 0.59 3.91 13.29
C THR A 104 1.77 3.34 12.48
N SER A 105 2.82 2.95 13.18
CA SER A 105 4.01 2.32 12.60
C SER A 105 3.86 0.80 12.53
N ALA A 106 4.69 0.15 11.70
CA ALA A 106 4.76 -1.30 11.60
C ALA A 106 5.03 -1.99 12.95
N ASN A 107 5.85 -1.37 13.83
CA ASN A 107 6.14 -1.91 15.15
C ASN A 107 4.93 -1.87 16.08
N GLU A 108 4.20 -0.76 16.08
CA GLU A 108 2.99 -0.60 16.90
C GLU A 108 1.92 -1.59 16.44
N ALA A 109 1.64 -1.67 15.14
CA ALA A 109 0.68 -2.63 14.59
C ALA A 109 1.06 -4.08 14.94
N TYR A 110 2.34 -4.44 14.79
CA TYR A 110 2.83 -5.76 15.16
C TYR A 110 2.68 -6.06 16.67
N ALA A 111 3.02 -5.09 17.53
CA ALA A 111 2.90 -5.25 18.99
C ALA A 111 1.44 -5.44 19.44
N ASP A 112 0.51 -4.73 18.79
CA ASP A 112 -0.92 -4.79 19.10
C ASP A 112 -1.60 -6.00 18.41
N GLY A 113 -0.99 -6.59 17.40
CA GLY A 113 -1.52 -7.72 16.61
C GLY A 113 -2.79 -7.38 15.84
N VAL A 114 -3.05 -6.10 15.59
CA VAL A 114 -4.24 -5.61 14.87
C VAL A 114 -3.88 -4.45 13.96
N GLY A 115 -4.63 -4.29 12.88
CA GLY A 115 -4.43 -3.17 11.96
C GLY A 115 -5.45 -3.13 10.83
N VAL A 116 -5.30 -2.14 9.96
CA VAL A 116 -6.01 -2.02 8.69
C VAL A 116 -5.03 -2.22 7.52
N CYS A 117 -5.49 -2.17 6.28
CA CYS A 117 -4.66 -2.43 5.10
C CYS A 117 -3.34 -1.62 5.06
N GLN A 118 -3.35 -0.39 5.54
CA GLN A 118 -2.15 0.43 5.69
C GLN A 118 -1.10 -0.22 6.60
N ASP A 119 -1.52 -0.79 7.73
CA ASP A 119 -0.64 -1.37 8.74
C ASP A 119 -0.04 -2.69 8.23
N PHE A 120 -0.83 -3.51 7.54
CA PHE A 120 -0.34 -4.71 6.84
C PHE A 120 0.72 -4.32 5.79
N ALA A 121 0.44 -3.32 4.96
CA ALA A 121 1.39 -2.84 3.96
C ALA A 121 2.68 -2.31 4.62
N HIS A 122 2.59 -1.50 5.68
CA HIS A 122 3.77 -1.00 6.39
C HIS A 122 4.60 -2.11 7.02
N MET A 123 3.96 -3.14 7.60
CA MET A 123 4.68 -4.28 8.17
C MET A 123 5.39 -5.09 7.08
N ALA A 124 4.71 -5.38 5.97
CA ALA A 124 5.34 -6.08 4.84
C ALA A 124 6.55 -5.32 4.29
N LEU A 125 6.44 -3.98 4.15
CA LEU A 125 7.54 -3.10 3.73
C LEU A 125 8.69 -3.10 4.75
N ALA A 126 8.39 -3.05 6.04
CA ALA A 126 9.40 -3.11 7.09
C ALA A 126 10.22 -4.40 7.00
N LEU A 127 9.56 -5.54 6.83
CA LEU A 127 10.22 -6.84 6.67
C LEU A 127 11.03 -6.94 5.37
N ALA A 128 10.43 -6.54 4.23
CA ALA A 128 11.08 -6.62 2.92
C ALA A 128 12.35 -5.75 2.83
N LYS A 129 12.25 -4.49 3.25
CA LYS A 129 13.41 -3.57 3.28
C LYS A 129 14.50 -4.03 4.24
N SER A 130 14.14 -4.70 5.35
CA SER A 130 15.10 -5.26 6.32
C SER A 130 15.98 -6.35 5.74
N VAL A 131 15.51 -7.07 4.73
CA VAL A 131 16.27 -8.09 3.99
C VAL A 131 16.76 -7.61 2.63
N ARG A 132 16.76 -6.29 2.43
CA ARG A 132 17.26 -5.63 1.21
C ARG A 132 16.47 -5.95 -0.06
N LEU A 133 15.20 -6.31 0.08
CA LEU A 133 14.25 -6.40 -1.04
C LEU A 133 13.67 -5.01 -1.33
N PRO A 134 13.94 -4.39 -2.50
CA PRO A 134 13.30 -3.16 -2.88
C PRO A 134 11.78 -3.32 -2.90
N SER A 135 11.09 -2.44 -2.20
CA SER A 135 9.64 -2.54 -2.04
C SER A 135 8.99 -1.18 -1.92
N ARG A 136 7.75 -1.08 -2.38
CA ARG A 136 6.99 0.16 -2.37
C ARG A 136 5.54 -0.05 -1.95
N TYR A 137 5.00 0.97 -1.33
CA TYR A 137 3.61 1.09 -0.94
C TYR A 137 2.76 1.45 -2.16
N VAL A 138 1.60 0.87 -2.28
CA VAL A 138 0.61 1.23 -3.28
C VAL A 138 -0.66 1.65 -2.57
N SER A 139 -1.14 2.85 -2.90
CA SER A 139 -2.46 3.34 -2.52
C SER A 139 -3.41 3.21 -3.69
N GLY A 140 -4.61 2.77 -3.44
CA GLY A 140 -5.59 2.58 -4.49
C GLY A 140 -6.98 2.27 -3.96
N TYR A 141 -7.76 1.61 -4.79
CA TYR A 141 -9.11 1.16 -4.46
C TYR A 141 -9.22 -0.35 -4.70
N PHE A 142 -10.06 -0.99 -3.91
CA PHE A 142 -10.32 -2.41 -4.01
C PHE A 142 -11.81 -2.64 -4.25
N HIS A 143 -12.12 -3.42 -5.31
CA HIS A 143 -13.49 -3.83 -5.60
C HIS A 143 -13.89 -4.98 -4.67
N PRO A 144 -14.95 -4.84 -3.84
CA PRO A 144 -15.28 -5.84 -2.82
C PRO A 144 -15.76 -7.17 -3.41
N GLU A 145 -16.38 -7.13 -4.60
CA GLU A 145 -17.01 -8.30 -5.23
C GLU A 145 -16.09 -8.91 -6.28
N GLU A 146 -15.93 -10.23 -6.24
CA GLU A 146 -15.15 -10.99 -7.22
C GLU A 146 -15.91 -11.10 -8.54
N ASP A 147 -17.18 -11.44 -8.47
CA ASP A 147 -18.10 -11.56 -9.61
C ASP A 147 -19.03 -10.34 -9.72
N ALA A 148 -18.45 -9.16 -9.88
CA ALA A 148 -19.22 -7.93 -9.96
C ALA A 148 -20.17 -7.91 -11.17
N THR A 149 -21.43 -7.54 -10.95
CA THR A 149 -22.41 -7.37 -12.01
C THR A 149 -22.11 -6.11 -12.84
N ILE A 150 -22.09 -6.27 -14.16
CA ILE A 150 -21.87 -5.13 -15.08
C ILE A 150 -22.97 -4.09 -14.88
N GLY A 151 -22.57 -2.81 -14.71
CA GLY A 151 -23.47 -1.68 -14.54
C GLY A 151 -23.98 -1.48 -13.11
N GLU A 152 -23.72 -2.38 -12.19
CA GLU A 152 -24.07 -2.22 -10.78
C GLU A 152 -23.01 -1.39 -10.06
N GLU A 153 -23.47 -0.35 -9.34
CA GLU A 153 -22.59 0.48 -8.51
C GLU A 153 -22.45 -0.14 -7.12
N VAL A 154 -21.21 -0.35 -6.70
CA VAL A 154 -20.88 -0.83 -5.37
C VAL A 154 -20.08 0.21 -4.59
N HIS A 155 -20.15 0.14 -3.26
CA HIS A 155 -19.27 0.92 -2.40
C HIS A 155 -17.88 0.26 -2.35
N GLY A 156 -16.93 0.85 -3.07
CA GLY A 156 -15.53 0.46 -3.00
C GLY A 156 -14.87 0.94 -1.71
N GLU A 157 -13.70 0.43 -1.45
CA GLU A 157 -12.88 0.81 -0.29
C GLU A 157 -11.56 1.41 -0.76
N SER A 158 -11.10 2.47 -0.06
CA SER A 158 -9.70 2.85 -0.16
C SER A 158 -8.87 1.71 0.40
N HIS A 159 -7.82 1.35 -0.31
CA HIS A 159 -7.04 0.16 0.00
C HIS A 159 -5.55 0.41 -0.17
N ALA A 160 -4.76 -0.45 0.45
CA ALA A 160 -3.31 -0.39 0.36
C ALA A 160 -2.73 -1.79 0.27
N TRP A 161 -1.68 -1.90 -0.54
CA TRP A 161 -0.90 -3.12 -0.71
C TRP A 161 0.56 -2.80 -0.98
N VAL A 162 1.33 -3.79 -1.34
CA VAL A 162 2.76 -3.61 -1.62
C VAL A 162 3.15 -4.17 -2.98
N GLU A 163 4.19 -3.59 -3.56
CA GLU A 163 4.92 -4.18 -4.66
C GLU A 163 6.36 -4.44 -4.21
N VAL A 164 6.88 -5.62 -4.51
CA VAL A 164 8.23 -6.07 -4.13
C VAL A 164 9.00 -6.46 -5.40
N TRP A 165 10.27 -6.08 -5.48
CA TRP A 165 11.13 -6.42 -6.61
C TRP A 165 11.75 -7.80 -6.42
N THR A 166 11.38 -8.74 -7.30
CA THR A 166 11.88 -10.12 -7.27
C THR A 166 12.52 -10.56 -8.60
N GLY A 167 12.90 -9.60 -9.44
CA GLY A 167 13.30 -9.71 -10.84
C GLY A 167 12.50 -8.72 -11.69
N LYS A 168 11.22 -8.60 -11.37
CA LYS A 168 10.33 -7.50 -11.74
C LYS A 168 9.47 -7.11 -10.54
N TRP A 169 8.70 -6.03 -10.64
CA TRP A 169 7.75 -5.65 -9.60
C TRP A 169 6.62 -6.68 -9.50
N TRP A 170 6.45 -7.26 -8.33
CA TRP A 170 5.37 -8.18 -7.97
C TRP A 170 4.46 -7.55 -6.94
N GLY A 171 3.19 -7.35 -7.33
CA GLY A 171 2.15 -6.80 -6.45
C GLY A 171 1.51 -7.91 -5.61
N TYR A 172 1.37 -7.65 -4.30
CA TYR A 172 0.70 -8.54 -3.37
C TYR A 172 -0.06 -7.77 -2.29
N ASP A 173 -1.25 -8.22 -2.00
CA ASP A 173 -2.11 -7.69 -0.95
C ASP A 173 -2.02 -8.55 0.31
N PRO A 174 -1.21 -8.14 1.30
CA PRO A 174 -1.04 -8.91 2.52
C PRO A 174 -2.29 -8.88 3.43
N THR A 175 -3.22 -7.96 3.21
CA THR A 175 -4.47 -7.89 3.97
C THR A 175 -5.43 -9.01 3.57
N ASN A 176 -5.57 -9.22 2.26
CA ASN A 176 -6.46 -10.23 1.69
C ASN A 176 -5.73 -11.54 1.33
N ASP A 177 -4.42 -11.61 1.57
CA ASP A 177 -3.54 -12.75 1.27
C ASP A 177 -3.64 -13.21 -0.19
N CYS A 178 -3.59 -12.27 -1.12
CA CYS A 178 -3.73 -12.57 -2.54
C CYS A 178 -2.78 -11.73 -3.42
N PRO A 179 -2.41 -12.22 -4.62
CA PRO A 179 -1.76 -11.41 -5.63
C PRO A 179 -2.67 -10.25 -6.07
N VAL A 180 -2.06 -9.13 -6.45
CA VAL A 180 -2.78 -8.02 -7.07
C VAL A 180 -3.37 -8.49 -8.41
N GLY A 181 -4.61 -8.14 -8.67
CA GLY A 181 -5.36 -8.53 -9.87
C GLY A 181 -6.41 -7.50 -10.25
N GLU A 182 -7.37 -7.91 -11.06
CA GLU A 182 -8.41 -7.04 -11.65
C GLU A 182 -9.24 -6.24 -10.64
N ARG A 183 -9.31 -6.69 -9.39
CA ARG A 183 -10.03 -5.99 -8.32
C ARG A 183 -9.25 -4.81 -7.71
N HIS A 184 -7.97 -4.66 -8.03
CA HIS A 184 -7.09 -3.63 -7.49
C HIS A 184 -6.87 -2.50 -8.49
N VAL A 185 -7.31 -1.29 -8.15
CA VAL A 185 -7.10 -0.08 -8.94
C VAL A 185 -6.01 0.75 -8.28
N ALA A 186 -4.79 0.72 -8.83
CA ALA A 186 -3.68 1.50 -8.30
C ALA A 186 -3.83 2.99 -8.65
N VAL A 187 -3.72 3.86 -7.64
CA VAL A 187 -3.79 5.32 -7.78
C VAL A 187 -2.41 5.96 -7.63
N GLY A 188 -1.63 5.52 -6.66
CA GLY A 188 -0.31 6.07 -6.41
C GLY A 188 0.64 5.07 -5.78
N ARG A 189 1.93 5.30 -6.00
CA ARG A 189 3.03 4.51 -5.45
C ARG A 189 3.95 5.41 -4.64
N GLY A 190 4.57 4.87 -3.59
CA GLY A 190 5.51 5.61 -2.76
C GLY A 190 6.26 4.70 -1.79
N ARG A 191 7.02 5.28 -0.86
CA ARG A 191 7.74 4.52 0.18
C ARG A 191 6.80 3.99 1.26
N ASP A 192 5.72 4.76 1.49
CA ASP A 192 4.69 4.53 2.52
C ASP A 192 3.48 5.44 2.28
N TYR A 193 2.51 5.41 3.21
CA TYR A 193 1.31 6.22 3.16
C TYR A 193 1.57 7.74 3.01
N ALA A 194 2.62 8.28 3.62
CA ALA A 194 2.86 9.73 3.59
C ALA A 194 3.22 10.28 2.20
N ASP A 195 3.72 9.42 1.31
CA ASP A 195 4.03 9.78 -0.08
C ASP A 195 2.76 9.80 -0.95
N VAL A 196 1.72 9.05 -0.59
CA VAL A 196 0.53 8.82 -1.42
C VAL A 196 -0.82 9.03 -0.69
N PRO A 197 -0.96 10.07 0.15
CA PRO A 197 -2.25 10.35 0.75
C PRO A 197 -3.25 10.77 -0.34
N PRO A 198 -4.49 10.27 -0.33
CA PRO A 198 -5.50 10.59 -1.36
C PRO A 198 -5.80 12.07 -1.46
N VAL A 199 -5.76 12.76 -0.34
CA VAL A 199 -5.94 14.22 -0.24
C VAL A 199 -4.91 14.76 0.74
N LYS A 200 -4.23 15.82 0.33
CA LYS A 200 -3.30 16.57 1.19
C LYS A 200 -3.54 18.06 0.97
N GLY A 201 -3.70 18.81 2.05
CA GLY A 201 -3.95 20.24 1.97
C GLY A 201 -3.57 20.98 3.23
N ILE A 202 -3.52 22.32 3.10
CA ILE A 202 -3.33 23.23 4.21
C ILE A 202 -4.54 24.17 4.19
N TYR A 203 -5.11 24.43 5.34
CA TYR A 203 -6.17 25.43 5.49
C TYR A 203 -5.78 26.45 6.58
N ALA A 204 -6.28 27.66 6.43
CA ALA A 204 -6.13 28.72 7.42
C ALA A 204 -7.45 28.87 8.18
N GLY A 205 -7.39 28.81 9.52
CA GLY A 205 -8.58 28.94 10.38
C GLY A 205 -8.38 28.20 11.71
N ASN A 206 -9.28 28.44 12.65
CA ASN A 206 -9.29 27.81 13.97
C ASN A 206 -10.40 26.75 14.11
N ALA A 207 -11.09 26.40 13.03
CA ALA A 207 -12.15 25.41 13.07
C ALA A 207 -11.57 23.98 13.07
N GLU A 208 -12.20 23.09 13.80
CA GLU A 208 -11.96 21.65 13.66
C GLU A 208 -12.43 21.22 12.27
N ASN A 209 -11.68 20.31 11.66
CA ASN A 209 -12.06 19.72 10.37
C ASN A 209 -12.37 18.22 10.51
N THR A 210 -13.28 17.78 9.68
CA THR A 210 -13.55 16.34 9.50
C THR A 210 -13.46 16.02 8.01
N MET A 211 -12.95 14.84 7.70
CA MET A 211 -12.88 14.35 6.32
C MET A 211 -13.73 13.09 6.17
N ARG A 212 -14.52 13.06 5.11
CA ARG A 212 -15.26 11.87 4.70
C ARG A 212 -14.84 11.49 3.28
N VAL A 213 -14.44 10.24 3.11
CA VAL A 213 -14.13 9.66 1.79
C VAL A 213 -15.26 8.71 1.41
N VAL A 214 -15.71 8.81 0.16
CA VAL A 214 -16.69 7.88 -0.42
C VAL A 214 -16.11 7.39 -1.74
N VAL A 215 -16.01 6.09 -1.89
CA VAL A 215 -15.56 5.44 -3.13
C VAL A 215 -16.75 4.70 -3.72
N ARG A 216 -16.99 4.89 -5.02
CA ARG A 216 -18.00 4.16 -5.77
C ARG A 216 -17.33 3.53 -6.97
N MET A 217 -17.63 2.28 -7.23
CA MET A 217 -17.04 1.52 -8.31
C MET A 217 -18.15 0.85 -9.10
N THR A 218 -17.99 0.83 -10.41
CA THR A 218 -18.93 0.17 -11.33
C THR A 218 -18.13 -0.60 -12.35
N ARG A 219 -18.39 -1.90 -12.47
CA ARG A 219 -17.84 -2.70 -13.57
C ARG A 219 -18.56 -2.35 -14.87
N THR A 220 -17.82 -2.03 -15.93
CA THR A 220 -18.38 -1.58 -17.20
C THR A 220 -18.38 -2.64 -18.30
N HIS A 221 -17.52 -3.65 -18.18
CA HIS A 221 -17.43 -4.81 -19.11
C HIS A 221 -16.68 -5.98 -18.47
#